data_b260eb1e5f86e176fa965379f84e33da
#
_entry.id   b260eb1e5f86e176fa965379f84e33da
#
_cell.length_a   1.000
_cell.length_b   1.000
_cell.length_c   1.000
_cell.angle_alpha   90.00
_cell.angle_beta   90.00
_cell.angle_gamma   90.00
#
_symmetry.space_group_name_H-M   'P 1'
#
loop_
_entity.id
_entity.type
_entity.pdbx_description
1 polymer ?
#
loop_
_entity_poly.entity_id
_entity_poly.type
_entity_poly.pdbx_seq_one_letter_code
_entity_poly.pdbx_strand_id
1 'polypeptide(L)'
;VMTNRKAVYRRSFKAEYFIYDVAAKSFTKLSEGAEQQVATWSPDSRHIAFVKDNNIFISDGEKEVQVTKDGKFNEVINGIPDWVYEEEFAFNRAFAWNADGTSIGWIRFDESHVKTYSLQLFEGSHPTNSQYHDYPGEYSYKYPKAGQDNSKVSLWSYDLKTGKVISLDVPVDADGYYPRIKTSPDANSLIVYTMNRHQDDMRLYSVNPFTGKSKQLIQESVPKFVKEEVVENSIVGKKNILLPSDRDGYMHLYLYDMNGKLIRQVEKGN
;
A
#
# COMPACT_ATOMS: atom_id res chain seq x y z
N VAL A 1 3.33 16.44 11.91
CA VAL A 1 4.62 16.26 12.63
C VAL A 1 4.62 14.88 13.28
N MET A 2 5.79 14.27 13.44
CA MET A 2 5.94 12.96 14.10
C MET A 2 7.11 12.96 15.06
N THR A 3 6.98 12.15 16.14
CA THR A 3 8.01 11.92 17.15
C THR A 3 8.13 10.43 17.47
N ASN A 4 9.12 10.04 18.21
CA ASN A 4 9.33 8.66 18.71
C ASN A 4 9.30 7.61 17.60
N ARG A 5 9.95 7.91 16.48
CA ARG A 5 10.00 7.02 15.33
C ARG A 5 10.77 5.73 15.66
N LYS A 6 10.12 4.57 15.42
CA LYS A 6 10.68 3.23 15.58
C LYS A 6 10.59 2.50 14.25
N ALA A 7 11.70 2.06 13.70
CA ALA A 7 11.73 1.25 12.48
C ALA A 7 10.99 -0.07 12.69
N VAL A 8 10.27 -0.53 11.67
CA VAL A 8 9.64 -1.86 11.62
C VAL A 8 10.39 -2.76 10.64
N TYR A 9 10.43 -2.37 9.37
CA TYR A 9 11.22 -3.02 8.32
C TYR A 9 12.08 -1.96 7.60
N ARG A 10 12.49 -2.23 6.38
CA ARG A 10 13.38 -1.34 5.61
C ARG A 10 12.77 0.05 5.36
N ARG A 11 11.47 0.13 5.10
CA ARG A 11 10.75 1.37 4.72
C ARG A 11 9.72 1.80 5.73
N SER A 12 9.20 0.87 6.51
CA SER A 12 8.13 1.12 7.47
C SER A 12 8.66 1.50 8.84
N PHE A 13 7.88 2.30 9.53
CA PHE A 13 8.12 2.70 10.91
C PHE A 13 6.81 3.03 11.61
N LYS A 14 6.83 2.92 12.92
CA LYS A 14 5.79 3.43 13.81
C LYS A 14 6.25 4.75 14.42
N ALA A 15 5.31 5.67 14.68
CA ALA A 15 5.59 6.94 15.33
C ALA A 15 4.35 7.48 16.03
N GLU A 16 4.54 8.45 16.91
CA GLU A 16 3.46 9.31 17.38
C GLU A 16 3.29 10.48 16.42
N TYR A 17 2.08 10.66 15.88
CA TYR A 17 1.78 11.74 14.95
C TYR A 17 0.97 12.85 15.61
N PHE A 18 1.25 14.07 15.18
CA PHE A 18 0.60 15.29 15.65
C PHE A 18 0.16 16.16 14.48
N ILE A 19 -0.99 16.78 14.59
CA ILE A 19 -1.47 17.84 13.71
C ILE A 19 -0.93 19.15 14.26
N TYR A 20 -0.25 19.94 13.42
CA TYR A 20 0.20 21.28 13.78
C TYR A 20 -0.71 22.33 13.16
N ASP A 21 -1.37 23.12 14.01
CA ASP A 21 -2.12 24.30 13.56
C ASP A 21 -1.15 25.48 13.46
N VAL A 22 -0.95 25.96 12.22
CA VAL A 22 0.00 27.04 11.93
C VAL A 22 -0.46 28.38 12.50
N ALA A 23 -1.78 28.64 12.51
CA ALA A 23 -2.34 29.89 13.01
C ALA A 23 -2.33 29.95 14.54
N ALA A 24 -2.78 28.88 15.17
CA ALA A 24 -2.80 28.77 16.64
C ALA A 24 -1.42 28.45 17.24
N LYS A 25 -0.44 28.05 16.42
CA LYS A 25 0.90 27.57 16.85
C LYS A 25 0.82 26.44 17.88
N SER A 26 -0.13 25.53 17.71
CA SER A 26 -0.42 24.45 18.65
C SER A 26 -0.33 23.08 17.99
N PHE A 27 -0.07 22.06 18.81
CA PHE A 27 -0.05 20.66 18.40
C PHE A 27 -1.24 19.93 19.02
N THR A 28 -1.91 19.14 18.20
CA THR A 28 -2.91 18.17 18.64
C THR A 28 -2.45 16.77 18.27
N LYS A 29 -2.51 15.82 19.18
CA LYS A 29 -2.17 14.44 18.92
C LYS A 29 -3.16 13.84 17.92
N LEU A 30 -2.67 13.12 16.91
CA LEU A 30 -3.52 12.53 15.86
C LEU A 30 -4.43 11.42 16.42
N SER A 31 -3.87 10.57 17.29
CA SER A 31 -4.59 9.43 17.87
C SER A 31 -4.01 9.05 19.21
N GLU A 32 -4.84 8.60 20.13
CA GLU A 32 -4.42 8.06 21.41
C GLU A 32 -4.09 6.56 21.33
N GLY A 33 -3.37 6.06 22.32
CA GLY A 33 -2.99 4.65 22.43
C GLY A 33 -1.73 4.31 21.62
N ALA A 34 -1.81 3.25 20.79
CA ALA A 34 -0.66 2.73 20.07
C ALA A 34 -0.11 3.71 19.02
N GLU A 35 1.18 3.56 18.70
CA GLU A 35 1.87 4.31 17.66
C GLU A 35 1.23 4.05 16.29
N GLN A 36 1.26 5.05 15.43
CA GLN A 36 0.62 5.01 14.12
C GLN A 36 1.65 4.82 13.00
N GLN A 37 1.17 4.40 11.83
CA GLN A 37 1.94 4.28 10.59
C GLN A 37 1.22 5.01 9.46
N VAL A 38 1.96 5.53 8.52
CA VAL A 38 1.55 6.04 7.21
C VAL A 38 0.42 7.08 7.23
N ALA A 39 0.38 7.94 8.25
CA ALA A 39 -0.62 9.00 8.34
C ALA A 39 -0.64 9.86 7.07
N THR A 40 -1.80 9.92 6.41
CA THR A 40 -1.96 10.49 5.08
C THR A 40 -3.24 11.31 5.00
N TRP A 41 -3.11 12.60 4.65
CA TRP A 41 -4.24 13.47 4.41
C TRP A 41 -5.11 13.01 3.24
N SER A 42 -6.41 13.18 3.37
CA SER A 42 -7.33 13.10 2.22
C SER A 42 -7.06 14.24 1.24
N PRO A 43 -7.34 14.08 -0.07
CA PRO A 43 -7.10 15.14 -1.06
C PRO A 43 -7.84 16.46 -0.77
N ASP A 44 -8.97 16.41 -0.09
CA ASP A 44 -9.74 17.60 0.36
C ASP A 44 -9.21 18.22 1.66
N SER A 45 -8.16 17.61 2.27
CA SER A 45 -7.52 18.06 3.52
C SER A 45 -8.43 18.07 4.74
N ARG A 46 -9.50 17.27 4.77
CA ARG A 46 -10.46 17.21 5.87
C ARG A 46 -10.24 16.01 6.80
N HIS A 47 -9.60 14.95 6.30
CA HIS A 47 -9.41 13.71 7.03
C HIS A 47 -7.97 13.23 6.94
N ILE A 48 -7.55 12.47 7.93
CA ILE A 48 -6.26 11.78 7.93
C ILE A 48 -6.54 10.29 8.11
N ALA A 49 -6.11 9.47 7.16
CA ALA A 49 -6.09 8.02 7.31
C ALA A 49 -4.72 7.57 7.84
N PHE A 50 -4.72 6.59 8.73
CA PHE A 50 -3.51 6.00 9.28
C PHE A 50 -3.78 4.56 9.70
N VAL A 51 -2.69 3.82 9.98
CA VAL A 51 -2.78 2.45 10.49
C VAL A 51 -2.27 2.40 11.92
N LYS A 52 -3.02 1.72 12.77
CA LYS A 52 -2.70 1.44 14.17
C LYS A 52 -3.07 -0.01 14.46
N ASP A 53 -2.12 -0.81 14.97
CA ASP A 53 -2.30 -2.25 15.26
C ASP A 53 -2.92 -3.02 14.07
N ASN A 54 -2.32 -2.86 12.88
CA ASN A 54 -2.76 -3.48 11.62
C ASN A 54 -4.19 -3.12 11.16
N ASN A 55 -4.80 -2.09 11.73
CA ASN A 55 -6.12 -1.62 11.37
C ASN A 55 -6.09 -0.18 10.87
N ILE A 56 -6.96 0.12 9.89
CA ILE A 56 -7.14 1.46 9.34
C ILE A 56 -8.05 2.27 10.25
N PHE A 57 -7.63 3.50 10.51
CA PHE A 57 -8.38 4.53 11.20
C PHE A 57 -8.44 5.79 10.35
N ILE A 58 -9.49 6.57 10.52
CA ILE A 58 -9.67 7.88 9.90
C ILE A 58 -10.02 8.89 10.99
N SER A 59 -9.35 10.03 10.99
CA SER A 59 -9.61 11.15 11.89
C SER A 59 -9.88 12.43 11.12
N ASP A 60 -10.81 13.25 11.59
CA ASP A 60 -11.03 14.65 11.14
C ASP A 60 -10.34 15.68 12.05
N GLY A 61 -9.54 15.19 13.01
CA GLY A 61 -8.89 16.01 14.03
C GLY A 61 -9.64 16.09 15.35
N GLU A 62 -10.94 15.79 15.37
CA GLU A 62 -11.77 15.75 16.58
C GLU A 62 -12.27 14.34 16.89
N LYS A 63 -12.65 13.60 15.85
CA LYS A 63 -13.22 12.26 15.95
C LYS A 63 -12.37 11.25 15.18
N GLU A 64 -12.21 10.09 15.77
CA GLU A 64 -11.53 8.95 15.17
C GLU A 64 -12.54 7.84 14.86
N VAL A 65 -12.50 7.31 13.66
CA VAL A 65 -13.30 6.17 13.20
C VAL A 65 -12.38 5.01 12.90
N GLN A 66 -12.59 3.87 13.55
CA GLN A 66 -11.94 2.61 13.21
C GLN A 66 -12.65 1.97 12.03
N VAL A 67 -11.98 1.88 10.88
CA VAL A 67 -12.53 1.34 9.63
C VAL A 67 -12.46 -0.18 9.60
N THR A 68 -11.33 -0.76 9.99
CA THR A 68 -11.11 -2.22 10.04
C THR A 68 -10.91 -2.71 11.47
N LYS A 69 -11.27 -3.96 11.77
CA LYS A 69 -11.24 -4.50 13.15
C LYS A 69 -10.60 -5.88 13.25
N ASP A 70 -10.18 -6.45 12.14
CA ASP A 70 -9.63 -7.80 12.04
C ASP A 70 -8.10 -7.82 11.97
N GLY A 71 -7.46 -6.64 12.02
CA GLY A 71 -6.01 -6.51 12.04
C GLY A 71 -5.41 -7.15 13.29
N LYS A 72 -4.39 -8.01 13.09
CA LYS A 72 -3.68 -8.70 14.16
C LYS A 72 -2.28 -9.08 13.68
N PHE A 73 -1.28 -8.88 14.52
CA PHE A 73 0.11 -9.19 14.22
C PHE A 73 0.29 -10.68 13.86
N ASN A 74 1.01 -10.94 12.78
CA ASN A 74 1.23 -12.28 12.20
C ASN A 74 -0.06 -13.00 11.74
N GLU A 75 -1.15 -12.30 11.52
CA GLU A 75 -2.40 -12.86 11.02
C GLU A 75 -3.01 -12.00 9.90
N VAL A 76 -3.45 -10.79 10.22
CA VAL A 76 -4.14 -9.91 9.25
C VAL A 76 -3.59 -8.49 9.31
N ILE A 77 -3.34 -7.94 8.14
CA ILE A 77 -2.85 -6.56 8.00
C ILE A 77 -3.77 -5.79 7.05
N ASN A 78 -4.17 -4.60 7.44
CA ASN A 78 -4.97 -3.69 6.62
C ASN A 78 -4.24 -2.38 6.37
N GLY A 79 -4.10 -1.98 5.11
CA GLY A 79 -3.62 -0.66 4.72
C GLY A 79 -2.12 -0.41 4.80
N ILE A 80 -1.33 -1.36 5.27
CA ILE A 80 0.13 -1.43 5.14
C ILE A 80 0.51 -2.80 4.57
N PRO A 81 1.65 -2.93 3.87
CA PRO A 81 2.08 -4.21 3.32
C PRO A 81 2.56 -5.17 4.41
N ASP A 82 2.55 -6.47 4.07
CA ASP A 82 3.36 -7.46 4.75
C ASP A 82 4.85 -7.29 4.41
N TRP A 83 5.71 -8.10 5.01
CA TRP A 83 7.15 -8.01 4.79
C TRP A 83 7.55 -8.19 3.32
N VAL A 84 6.94 -9.17 2.61
CA VAL A 84 7.26 -9.46 1.20
C VAL A 84 6.93 -8.27 0.30
N TYR A 85 5.74 -7.70 0.45
CA TYR A 85 5.32 -6.56 -0.37
C TYR A 85 6.14 -5.30 -0.07
N GLU A 86 6.54 -5.09 1.17
CA GLU A 86 7.41 -3.97 1.51
C GLU A 86 8.80 -4.12 0.88
N GLU A 87 9.37 -5.32 0.93
CA GLU A 87 10.71 -5.59 0.39
C GLU A 87 10.71 -5.63 -1.14
N GLU A 88 9.79 -6.42 -1.76
CA GLU A 88 9.84 -6.74 -3.17
C GLU A 88 9.12 -5.70 -4.05
N PHE A 89 8.04 -5.09 -3.57
CA PHE A 89 7.32 -4.03 -4.31
C PHE A 89 7.60 -2.62 -3.78
N ALA A 90 8.54 -2.46 -2.86
CA ALA A 90 9.13 -1.19 -2.45
C ALA A 90 8.15 -0.13 -1.93
N PHE A 91 7.10 -0.49 -1.18
CA PHE A 91 6.16 0.47 -0.58
C PHE A 91 5.81 0.14 0.87
N ASN A 92 5.32 1.12 1.61
CA ASN A 92 4.92 0.99 3.01
C ASN A 92 3.48 1.41 3.30
N ARG A 93 2.73 1.85 2.27
CA ARG A 93 1.32 2.24 2.38
C ARG A 93 0.48 1.49 1.36
N ALA A 94 -0.43 0.66 1.84
CA ALA A 94 -1.30 -0.19 1.03
C ALA A 94 -2.75 0.32 0.98
N PHE A 95 -2.96 1.63 1.05
CA PHE A 95 -4.25 2.29 0.85
C PHE A 95 -4.13 3.55 -0.01
N ALA A 96 -5.23 3.94 -0.60
CA ALA A 96 -5.34 5.18 -1.36
C ALA A 96 -6.71 5.85 -1.13
N TRP A 97 -6.71 7.17 -1.02
CA TRP A 97 -7.91 7.97 -1.09
C TRP A 97 -8.41 8.07 -2.54
N ASN A 98 -9.72 8.17 -2.76
CA ASN A 98 -10.23 8.67 -4.05
C ASN A 98 -9.97 10.18 -4.18
N ALA A 99 -10.16 10.74 -5.38
CA ALA A 99 -9.71 12.11 -5.67
C ALA A 99 -10.37 13.21 -4.84
N ASP A 100 -11.58 13.00 -4.36
CA ASP A 100 -12.33 13.98 -3.54
C ASP A 100 -12.30 13.70 -2.03
N GLY A 101 -11.61 12.65 -1.60
CA GLY A 101 -11.46 12.31 -0.18
C GLY A 101 -12.70 11.70 0.47
N THR A 102 -13.69 11.27 -0.32
CA THR A 102 -14.96 10.70 0.18
C THR A 102 -14.91 9.19 0.39
N SER A 103 -13.90 8.52 -0.12
CA SER A 103 -13.66 7.10 0.11
C SER A 103 -12.19 6.77 0.19
N ILE A 104 -11.89 5.64 0.84
CA ILE A 104 -10.55 5.06 0.92
C ILE A 104 -10.62 3.60 0.48
N GLY A 105 -9.70 3.17 -0.40
CA GLY A 105 -9.52 1.77 -0.75
C GLY A 105 -8.21 1.23 -0.21
N TRP A 106 -8.17 -0.07 0.13
CA TRP A 106 -6.95 -0.69 0.67
C TRP A 106 -6.78 -2.14 0.25
N ILE A 107 -5.55 -2.59 0.36
CA ILE A 107 -5.17 -4.00 0.26
C ILE A 107 -5.18 -4.58 1.68
N ARG A 108 -5.87 -5.71 1.84
CA ARG A 108 -5.87 -6.55 3.03
C ARG A 108 -5.00 -7.76 2.77
N PHE A 109 -4.11 -8.05 3.68
CA PHE A 109 -3.21 -9.20 3.65
C PHE A 109 -3.61 -10.18 4.75
N ASP A 110 -3.89 -11.42 4.39
CA ASP A 110 -4.07 -12.53 5.33
C ASP A 110 -2.81 -13.40 5.29
N GLU A 111 -1.95 -13.20 6.27
CA GLU A 111 -0.69 -13.92 6.43
C GLU A 111 -0.78 -15.05 7.48
N SER A 112 -1.98 -15.40 7.93
CA SER A 112 -2.18 -16.38 9.01
C SER A 112 -1.55 -17.74 8.71
N HIS A 113 -1.60 -18.18 7.45
CA HIS A 113 -1.04 -19.44 6.96
C HIS A 113 0.44 -19.35 6.54
N VAL A 114 0.99 -18.13 6.41
CA VAL A 114 2.40 -17.93 6.03
C VAL A 114 3.31 -18.39 7.16
N LYS A 115 4.42 -19.03 6.80
CA LYS A 115 5.38 -19.53 7.79
C LYS A 115 6.10 -18.39 8.50
N THR A 116 6.30 -18.57 9.80
CA THR A 116 7.07 -17.66 10.64
C THR A 116 8.56 -17.98 10.57
N TYR A 117 9.38 -16.96 10.58
CA TYR A 117 10.82 -17.06 10.73
C TYR A 117 11.27 -16.23 11.94
N SER A 118 12.14 -16.82 12.76
CA SER A 118 12.67 -16.17 13.95
C SER A 118 14.09 -15.68 13.70
N LEU A 119 14.33 -14.40 13.93
CA LEU A 119 15.64 -13.78 13.88
C LEU A 119 16.16 -13.57 15.29
N GLN A 120 17.44 -13.90 15.51
CA GLN A 120 18.13 -13.53 16.73
C GLN A 120 18.54 -12.06 16.66
N LEU A 121 18.24 -11.29 17.69
CA LEU A 121 18.59 -9.90 17.83
C LEU A 121 19.75 -9.79 18.84
N PHE A 122 20.79 -9.14 18.41
CA PHE A 122 21.93 -8.80 19.24
C PHE A 122 22.04 -7.29 19.37
N GLU A 123 22.47 -6.81 20.54
CA GLU A 123 22.90 -5.42 20.63
C GLU A 123 24.20 -5.26 19.84
N GLY A 124 24.28 -4.18 19.05
CA GLY A 124 25.48 -3.84 18.29
C GLY A 124 26.61 -3.34 19.21
N SER A 125 27.65 -2.74 18.60
CA SER A 125 28.81 -2.18 19.32
C SER A 125 28.46 -1.05 20.31
N HIS A 126 27.26 -0.50 20.22
CA HIS A 126 26.72 0.51 21.15
C HIS A 126 25.32 0.08 21.64
N PRO A 127 25.26 -0.89 22.57
CA PRO A 127 23.99 -1.42 23.05
C PRO A 127 23.16 -0.34 23.76
N THR A 128 21.91 -0.17 23.30
CA THR A 128 20.93 0.73 23.91
C THR A 128 19.86 -0.01 24.71
N ASN A 129 19.83 -1.32 24.60
CA ASN A 129 18.87 -2.21 25.27
C ASN A 129 19.61 -3.32 26.01
N SER A 130 19.77 -3.18 27.32
CA SER A 130 20.45 -4.15 28.19
C SER A 130 19.84 -5.56 28.14
N GLN A 131 18.61 -5.71 27.63
CA GLN A 131 17.95 -6.99 27.48
C GLN A 131 18.70 -7.98 26.57
N TYR A 132 19.45 -7.47 25.59
CA TYR A 132 20.18 -8.27 24.60
C TYR A 132 21.69 -8.26 24.79
N HIS A 133 22.15 -7.80 25.95
CA HIS A 133 23.59 -7.67 26.22
C HIS A 133 24.27 -9.04 26.38
N ASP A 134 23.74 -9.91 27.21
CA ASP A 134 24.33 -11.21 27.52
C ASP A 134 23.72 -12.37 26.69
N TYR A 135 22.46 -12.24 26.35
CA TYR A 135 21.71 -13.22 25.57
C TYR A 135 21.01 -12.56 24.39
N PRO A 136 20.93 -13.23 23.22
CA PRO A 136 20.19 -12.71 22.09
C PRO A 136 18.70 -12.58 22.42
N GLY A 137 18.06 -11.52 21.91
CA GLY A 137 16.62 -11.43 21.78
C GLY A 137 16.14 -12.24 20.60
N GLU A 138 14.83 -12.41 20.48
CA GLU A 138 14.20 -13.08 19.36
C GLU A 138 13.09 -12.18 18.78
N TYR A 139 13.06 -12.05 17.47
CA TYR A 139 11.97 -11.41 16.75
C TYR A 139 11.44 -12.35 15.68
N SER A 140 10.16 -12.72 15.82
CA SER A 140 9.49 -13.66 14.95
C SER A 140 8.40 -12.96 14.13
N TYR A 141 8.45 -13.09 12.83
CA TYR A 141 7.45 -12.54 11.91
C TYR A 141 7.24 -13.42 10.68
N LYS A 142 6.19 -13.16 9.91
CA LYS A 142 5.87 -13.92 8.71
C LYS A 142 6.90 -13.62 7.62
N TYR A 143 7.61 -14.67 7.21
CA TYR A 143 8.72 -14.58 6.25
C TYR A 143 8.68 -15.78 5.33
N PRO A 144 7.96 -15.71 4.21
CA PRO A 144 7.94 -16.81 3.24
C PRO A 144 9.29 -16.86 2.52
N LYS A 145 9.92 -18.03 2.51
CA LYS A 145 11.10 -18.27 1.69
C LYS A 145 10.67 -18.50 0.23
N ALA A 146 11.61 -18.39 -0.71
CA ALA A 146 11.36 -18.65 -2.13
C ALA A 146 10.60 -19.97 -2.33
N GLY A 147 9.53 -19.94 -3.12
CA GLY A 147 8.66 -21.09 -3.40
C GLY A 147 7.63 -21.40 -2.31
N GLN A 148 7.59 -20.66 -1.20
CA GLN A 148 6.55 -20.80 -0.18
C GLN A 148 5.33 -19.93 -0.47
N ASP A 149 4.22 -20.20 0.23
CA ASP A 149 2.99 -19.43 0.11
C ASP A 149 3.19 -18.00 0.63
N ASN A 150 2.68 -17.02 -0.14
CA ASN A 150 2.55 -15.63 0.28
C ASN A 150 1.21 -15.38 0.98
N SER A 151 1.03 -14.20 1.57
CA SER A 151 -0.25 -13.74 2.08
C SER A 151 -1.35 -13.84 1.02
N LYS A 152 -2.55 -14.23 1.42
CA LYS A 152 -3.75 -14.10 0.59
C LYS A 152 -4.20 -12.65 0.62
N VAL A 153 -4.34 -12.07 -0.56
CA VAL A 153 -4.66 -10.64 -0.69
C VAL A 153 -6.08 -10.41 -1.16
N SER A 154 -6.68 -9.35 -0.68
CA SER A 154 -8.01 -8.89 -1.11
C SER A 154 -8.09 -7.37 -1.07
N LEU A 155 -9.02 -6.81 -1.82
CA LEU A 155 -9.23 -5.36 -1.93
C LEU A 155 -10.57 -4.96 -1.33
N TRP A 156 -10.56 -3.86 -0.61
CA TRP A 156 -11.73 -3.32 0.08
C TRP A 156 -11.78 -1.81 -0.06
N SER A 157 -12.95 -1.24 0.14
CA SER A 157 -13.12 0.21 0.27
C SER A 157 -14.12 0.56 1.36
N TYR A 158 -13.97 1.78 1.86
CA TYR A 158 -14.86 2.40 2.85
C TYR A 158 -15.38 3.72 2.30
N ASP A 159 -16.70 3.88 2.32
CA ASP A 159 -17.40 5.13 1.99
C ASP A 159 -17.60 5.93 3.26
N LEU A 160 -16.98 7.11 3.34
CA LEU A 160 -17.02 7.97 4.53
C LEU A 160 -18.43 8.48 4.82
N LYS A 161 -19.23 8.69 3.78
CA LYS A 161 -20.60 9.23 3.94
C LYS A 161 -21.56 8.21 4.56
N THR A 162 -21.46 6.97 4.14
CA THR A 162 -22.40 5.92 4.55
C THR A 162 -21.86 5.01 5.65
N GLY A 163 -20.53 5.04 5.90
CA GLY A 163 -19.85 4.11 6.79
C GLY A 163 -19.78 2.68 6.26
N LYS A 164 -20.07 2.46 4.96
CA LYS A 164 -20.15 1.13 4.37
C LYS A 164 -18.77 0.66 3.90
N VAL A 165 -18.44 -0.58 4.25
CA VAL A 165 -17.28 -1.32 3.71
C VAL A 165 -17.78 -2.27 2.64
N ILE A 166 -17.10 -2.32 1.49
CA ILE A 166 -17.36 -3.25 0.40
C ILE A 166 -16.07 -3.88 -0.11
N SER A 167 -16.14 -5.08 -0.66
CA SER A 167 -15.07 -5.69 -1.44
C SER A 167 -14.98 -5.06 -2.83
N LEU A 168 -13.76 -4.94 -3.34
CA LEU A 168 -13.50 -4.48 -4.71
C LEU A 168 -13.21 -5.71 -5.59
N ASP A 169 -13.98 -5.86 -6.67
CA ASP A 169 -13.87 -6.98 -7.60
C ASP A 169 -12.81 -6.67 -8.68
N VAL A 170 -11.56 -6.87 -8.34
CA VAL A 170 -10.41 -6.75 -9.26
C VAL A 170 -9.81 -8.14 -9.43
N PRO A 171 -9.85 -8.73 -10.64
CA PRO A 171 -9.32 -10.07 -10.87
C PRO A 171 -7.83 -10.17 -10.61
N VAL A 172 -7.45 -11.18 -9.83
CA VAL A 172 -6.06 -11.57 -9.56
C VAL A 172 -5.99 -13.09 -9.43
N ASP A 173 -4.87 -13.70 -9.81
CA ASP A 173 -4.66 -15.12 -9.62
C ASP A 173 -4.64 -15.48 -8.13
N ALA A 174 -4.99 -16.71 -7.78
CA ALA A 174 -5.09 -17.16 -6.39
C ALA A 174 -3.81 -16.98 -5.55
N ASP A 175 -2.66 -17.00 -6.23
CA ASP A 175 -1.32 -16.77 -5.69
C ASP A 175 -0.65 -15.50 -6.27
N GLY A 176 -1.44 -14.67 -6.96
CA GLY A 176 -0.99 -13.41 -7.55
C GLY A 176 -0.89 -12.27 -6.54
N TYR A 177 -0.57 -11.09 -7.04
CA TYR A 177 -0.26 -9.92 -6.22
C TYR A 177 -1.12 -8.71 -6.59
N TYR A 178 -1.32 -7.82 -5.60
CA TYR A 178 -1.73 -6.43 -5.79
C TYR A 178 -0.53 -5.51 -5.49
N PRO A 179 0.43 -5.34 -6.42
CA PRO A 179 1.66 -4.60 -6.13
C PRO A 179 1.44 -3.13 -5.81
N ARG A 180 0.27 -2.56 -6.17
CA ARG A 180 -0.03 -1.17 -5.85
C ARG A 180 -1.53 -0.84 -5.91
N ILE A 181 -1.96 0.09 -5.04
CA ILE A 181 -3.20 0.83 -5.15
C ILE A 181 -2.88 2.33 -5.16
N LYS A 182 -3.46 3.10 -6.09
CA LYS A 182 -3.21 4.54 -6.25
C LYS A 182 -4.51 5.33 -6.39
N THR A 183 -4.46 6.60 -6.02
CA THR A 183 -5.53 7.56 -6.31
C THR A 183 -5.67 7.74 -7.81
N SER A 184 -6.89 7.69 -8.32
CA SER A 184 -7.25 8.11 -9.67
C SER A 184 -7.58 9.61 -9.68
N PRO A 185 -7.34 10.35 -10.77
CA PRO A 185 -7.88 11.70 -10.94
C PRO A 185 -9.41 11.79 -11.02
N ASP A 186 -10.09 10.67 -11.26
CA ASP A 186 -11.55 10.53 -11.22
C ASP A 186 -11.99 10.10 -9.82
N ALA A 187 -12.87 10.89 -9.18
CA ALA A 187 -13.38 10.64 -7.85
C ALA A 187 -14.14 9.31 -7.71
N ASN A 188 -14.70 8.79 -8.79
CA ASN A 188 -15.38 7.51 -8.82
C ASN A 188 -14.46 6.32 -9.13
N SER A 189 -13.15 6.51 -9.04
CA SER A 189 -12.18 5.49 -9.42
C SER A 189 -10.97 5.48 -8.50
N LEU A 190 -10.45 4.28 -8.26
CA LEU A 190 -9.11 4.01 -7.78
C LEU A 190 -8.36 3.23 -8.86
N ILE A 191 -7.04 3.30 -8.84
CA ILE A 191 -6.17 2.53 -9.73
C ILE A 191 -5.56 1.39 -8.94
N VAL A 192 -5.68 0.18 -9.49
CA VAL A 192 -5.14 -1.04 -8.90
C VAL A 192 -4.28 -1.76 -9.93
N TYR A 193 -3.12 -2.21 -9.49
CA TYR A 193 -2.25 -3.07 -10.27
C TYR A 193 -2.38 -4.50 -9.78
N THR A 194 -2.45 -5.44 -10.71
CA THR A 194 -2.35 -6.87 -10.41
C THR A 194 -1.12 -7.44 -11.10
N MET A 195 -0.59 -8.51 -10.57
CA MET A 195 0.54 -9.23 -11.14
C MET A 195 0.40 -10.72 -10.82
N ASN A 196 0.68 -11.58 -11.78
CA ASN A 196 0.71 -13.01 -11.55
C ASN A 196 1.94 -13.42 -10.73
N ARG A 197 1.96 -14.66 -10.22
CA ARG A 197 3.05 -15.18 -9.39
C ARG A 197 4.42 -15.17 -10.09
N HIS A 198 4.45 -15.41 -11.39
CA HIS A 198 5.69 -15.37 -12.19
C HIS A 198 6.18 -13.97 -12.50
N GLN A 199 5.34 -12.94 -12.20
CA GLN A 199 5.65 -11.52 -12.42
C GLN A 199 5.92 -11.16 -13.89
N ASP A 200 5.37 -11.93 -14.83
CA ASP A 200 5.50 -11.68 -16.27
C ASP A 200 4.21 -11.14 -16.91
N ASP A 201 3.10 -11.06 -16.14
CA ASP A 201 1.81 -10.47 -16.57
C ASP A 201 1.31 -9.49 -15.49
N MET A 202 1.44 -8.21 -15.79
CA MET A 202 0.92 -7.11 -14.96
C MET A 202 -0.31 -6.51 -15.64
N ARG A 203 -1.36 -6.21 -14.86
CA ARG A 203 -2.55 -5.53 -15.35
C ARG A 203 -2.87 -4.32 -14.49
N LEU A 204 -3.37 -3.27 -15.14
CA LEU A 204 -3.82 -2.05 -14.51
C LEU A 204 -5.34 -1.96 -14.63
N TYR A 205 -6.00 -1.75 -13.51
CA TYR A 205 -7.45 -1.62 -13.42
C TYR A 205 -7.86 -0.26 -12.88
N SER A 206 -8.97 0.25 -13.40
CA SER A 206 -9.80 1.25 -12.74
C SER A 206 -10.89 0.52 -11.94
N VAL A 207 -11.07 0.84 -10.67
CA VAL A 207 -12.10 0.24 -9.83
C VAL A 207 -12.92 1.32 -9.14
N ASN A 208 -14.25 1.17 -9.18
CA ASN A 208 -15.15 2.11 -8.51
C ASN A 208 -15.24 1.77 -7.02
N PRO A 209 -14.82 2.69 -6.11
CA PRO A 209 -14.77 2.41 -4.68
C PRO A 209 -16.15 2.31 -4.01
N PHE A 210 -17.24 2.70 -4.68
CA PHE A 210 -18.59 2.68 -4.14
C PHE A 210 -19.42 1.47 -4.61
N THR A 211 -19.04 0.86 -5.73
CA THR A 211 -19.74 -0.30 -6.31
C THR A 211 -18.91 -1.57 -6.35
N GLY A 212 -17.62 -1.45 -6.18
CA GLY A 212 -16.65 -2.55 -6.28
C GLY A 212 -16.32 -2.98 -7.70
N LYS A 213 -17.01 -2.48 -8.73
CA LYS A 213 -16.82 -2.90 -10.12
C LYS A 213 -15.51 -2.37 -10.69
N SER A 214 -14.78 -3.23 -11.38
CA SER A 214 -13.51 -2.88 -12.03
C SER A 214 -13.58 -2.98 -13.56
N LYS A 215 -12.66 -2.27 -14.21
CA LYS A 215 -12.39 -2.31 -15.65
C LYS A 215 -10.89 -2.41 -15.87
N GLN A 216 -10.44 -3.42 -16.60
CA GLN A 216 -9.05 -3.49 -17.04
C GLN A 216 -8.78 -2.38 -18.04
N LEU A 217 -7.68 -1.66 -17.83
CA LEU A 217 -7.22 -0.59 -18.71
C LEU A 217 -6.02 -1.04 -19.54
N ILE A 218 -4.98 -1.58 -18.91
CA ILE A 218 -3.73 -1.95 -19.58
C ILE A 218 -3.35 -3.36 -19.12
N GLN A 219 -2.72 -4.11 -20.01
CA GLN A 219 -1.98 -5.32 -19.72
C GLN A 219 -0.55 -5.17 -20.24
N GLU A 220 0.41 -5.51 -19.42
CA GLU A 220 1.82 -5.57 -19.74
C GLU A 220 2.31 -7.00 -19.51
N SER A 221 2.66 -7.68 -20.59
CA SER A 221 3.21 -9.04 -20.54
C SER A 221 4.59 -9.04 -21.17
N VAL A 222 5.55 -9.62 -20.49
CA VAL A 222 6.95 -9.66 -20.92
C VAL A 222 7.50 -11.08 -20.80
N PRO A 223 8.51 -11.47 -21.63
CA PRO A 223 9.04 -12.85 -21.60
C PRO A 223 9.80 -13.24 -20.33
N LYS A 224 10.15 -12.28 -19.47
CA LYS A 224 10.94 -12.52 -18.25
C LYS A 224 10.13 -12.12 -17.02
N PHE A 225 10.25 -10.88 -16.58
CA PHE A 225 9.45 -10.32 -15.49
C PHE A 225 9.24 -8.81 -15.68
N VAL A 226 8.10 -8.32 -15.23
CA VAL A 226 7.79 -6.90 -15.17
C VAL A 226 8.49 -6.31 -13.94
N LYS A 227 9.33 -5.31 -14.14
CA LYS A 227 10.03 -4.64 -13.04
C LYS A 227 9.07 -3.83 -12.17
N GLU A 228 9.34 -3.75 -10.87
CA GLU A 228 8.53 -2.96 -9.95
C GLU A 228 8.52 -1.46 -10.31
N GLU A 229 9.57 -0.94 -10.93
CA GLU A 229 9.65 0.44 -11.41
C GLU A 229 8.55 0.77 -12.43
N VAL A 230 8.06 -0.20 -13.19
CA VAL A 230 6.93 -0.02 -14.12
C VAL A 230 5.68 0.38 -13.35
N VAL A 231 5.40 -0.30 -12.23
CA VAL A 231 4.27 -0.01 -11.36
C VAL A 231 4.47 1.33 -10.62
N GLU A 232 5.66 1.54 -10.07
CA GLU A 232 5.97 2.72 -9.27
C GLU A 232 5.92 4.00 -10.12
N ASN A 233 6.62 4.02 -11.26
CA ASN A 233 6.79 5.19 -12.11
C ASN A 233 5.66 5.41 -13.12
N SER A 234 4.65 4.54 -13.15
CA SER A 234 3.47 4.78 -13.97
C SER A 234 2.66 5.96 -13.43
N ILE A 235 2.20 6.83 -14.33
CA ILE A 235 1.44 8.04 -14.01
C ILE A 235 0.05 7.94 -14.62
N VAL A 236 -0.97 8.06 -13.78
CA VAL A 236 -2.36 8.14 -14.21
C VAL A 236 -2.81 9.60 -14.11
N GLY A 237 -2.91 10.25 -15.26
CA GLY A 237 -3.40 11.62 -15.37
C GLY A 237 -4.89 11.70 -15.68
N LYS A 238 -5.44 12.91 -15.82
CA LYS A 238 -6.86 13.13 -16.13
C LYS A 238 -7.28 12.60 -17.51
N LYS A 239 -6.37 12.61 -18.47
CA LYS A 239 -6.68 12.26 -19.88
C LYS A 239 -5.88 11.08 -20.40
N ASN A 240 -4.74 10.79 -19.78
CA ASN A 240 -3.78 9.82 -20.28
C ASN A 240 -3.13 9.05 -19.15
N ILE A 241 -2.65 7.85 -19.48
CA ILE A 241 -1.80 7.03 -18.63
C ILE A 241 -0.41 6.99 -19.30
N LEU A 242 0.63 7.26 -18.54
CA LEU A 242 2.01 7.10 -18.94
C LEU A 242 2.58 5.87 -18.24
N LEU A 243 2.99 4.87 -19.02
CA LEU A 243 3.50 3.60 -18.50
C LEU A 243 4.94 3.41 -19.00
N PRO A 244 5.93 3.25 -18.11
CA PRO A 244 7.24 2.73 -18.48
C PRO A 244 7.12 1.26 -18.92
N SER A 245 7.89 0.84 -19.91
CA SER A 245 7.94 -0.56 -20.35
C SER A 245 9.23 -0.83 -21.11
N ASP A 246 9.79 -2.01 -20.92
CA ASP A 246 10.96 -2.49 -21.66
C ASP A 246 10.59 -3.52 -22.75
N ARG A 247 9.35 -3.50 -23.24
CA ARG A 247 8.79 -4.42 -24.22
C ARG A 247 9.54 -4.48 -25.57
N ASP A 248 10.26 -3.43 -25.89
CA ASP A 248 11.08 -3.33 -27.11
C ASP A 248 12.59 -3.49 -26.84
N GLY A 249 12.97 -3.91 -25.62
CA GLY A 249 14.33 -4.19 -25.21
C GLY A 249 14.98 -3.14 -24.32
N TYR A 250 14.43 -1.92 -24.28
CA TYR A 250 14.88 -0.80 -23.45
C TYR A 250 13.71 -0.19 -22.70
N MET A 251 13.97 0.44 -21.54
CA MET A 251 12.92 1.09 -20.76
C MET A 251 12.51 2.39 -21.44
N HIS A 252 11.32 2.38 -22.04
CA HIS A 252 10.72 3.53 -22.73
C HIS A 252 9.37 3.91 -22.10
N LEU A 253 8.88 5.09 -22.43
CA LEU A 253 7.59 5.60 -21.99
C LEU A 253 6.52 5.41 -23.08
N TYR A 254 5.40 4.82 -22.66
CA TYR A 254 4.24 4.57 -23.52
C TYR A 254 3.04 5.36 -23.02
N LEU A 255 2.41 6.10 -23.93
CA LEU A 255 1.23 6.92 -23.64
C LEU A 255 -0.03 6.18 -24.05
N TYR A 256 -0.96 6.06 -23.12
CA TYR A 256 -2.28 5.46 -23.33
C TYR A 256 -3.38 6.47 -23.06
N ASP A 257 -4.56 6.28 -23.67
CA ASP A 257 -5.78 6.96 -23.25
C ASP A 257 -6.37 6.32 -21.97
N MET A 258 -7.41 6.93 -21.42
CA MET A 258 -8.08 6.44 -20.21
C MET A 258 -8.94 5.17 -20.43
N ASN A 259 -9.01 4.67 -21.66
CA ASN A 259 -9.61 3.39 -21.99
C ASN A 259 -8.58 2.27 -22.14
N GLY A 260 -7.28 2.60 -21.98
CA GLY A 260 -6.19 1.66 -22.13
C GLY A 260 -5.72 1.44 -23.56
N LYS A 261 -6.17 2.28 -24.52
CA LYS A 261 -5.68 2.23 -25.89
C LYS A 261 -4.33 2.93 -25.97
N LEU A 262 -3.33 2.24 -26.50
CA LEU A 262 -2.01 2.80 -26.77
C LEU A 262 -2.14 3.93 -27.82
N ILE A 263 -1.70 5.13 -27.46
CA ILE A 263 -1.64 6.29 -28.34
C ILE A 263 -0.32 6.30 -29.10
N ARG A 264 0.81 6.20 -28.35
CA ARG A 264 2.14 6.18 -28.94
C ARG A 264 3.22 5.81 -27.91
N GLN A 265 4.35 5.38 -28.39
CA GLN A 265 5.62 5.44 -27.66
C GLN A 265 6.08 6.90 -27.62
N VAL A 266 6.50 7.39 -26.46
CA VAL A 266 6.80 8.82 -26.26
C VAL A 266 8.18 9.18 -26.82
N GLU A 267 9.15 8.32 -26.58
CA GLU A 267 10.53 8.47 -27.04
C GLU A 267 11.07 7.13 -27.54
N LYS A 268 12.17 7.17 -28.29
CA LYS A 268 12.89 6.02 -28.83
C LYS A 268 14.39 6.29 -28.71
N GLY A 269 15.13 5.27 -28.38
CA GLY A 269 16.58 5.36 -28.23
C GLY A 269 17.14 4.11 -27.59
N ASN A 270 18.45 4.05 -27.47
CA ASN A 270 19.17 2.97 -26.76
C ASN A 270 19.69 3.51 -25.45
#